data_ec327ebba24ebd081acc77fd5c55f131
#
_entry.id   ec327ebba24ebd081acc77fd5c55f131
#
_cell.length_a   1.000
_cell.length_b   1.000
_cell.length_c   1.000
_cell.angle_alpha   90.00
_cell.angle_beta   90.00
_cell.angle_gamma   90.00
#
_symmetry.space_group_name_H-M   'P 1'
#
loop_
_entity.id
_entity.type
_entity.pdbx_description
1 polymer ?
#
loop_
_entity_poly.entity_id
_entity_poly.type
_entity_poly.pdbx_seq_one_letter_code
_entity_poly.pdbx_strand_id
1 'polypeptide(L)'
;PEQLAAAGVDTGGWWGWINSGIAAAQVQSFNAGFILIFAPIFAALWAFLGRRGMDPDPTMKFGLGLLQAGLGFMVVVWSAGLADASFRVPLMVLGLLYLLHTTGELFLSPVGLSEITKLSLASVVSFMMAVWFLSSAIAQYVGGWIAGLAGTETVGGQVLDPALALQSSVEVFRMLGYWGLGAGVVFIVLSFFIKGWAHGVSAGHGPSPEPIAPTLDGERQAVNPQTLRDDRTS
;
A
#
# COMPACT_ATOMS: atom_id res chain seq x y z
N PRO A 1 11.78 -31.05 5.23
CA PRO A 1 11.04 -31.84 6.24
C PRO A 1 11.95 -32.77 7.03
N GLU A 2 12.79 -33.59 6.36
CA GLU A 2 13.66 -34.57 7.04
C GLU A 2 14.67 -33.94 8.02
N GLN A 3 15.27 -32.80 7.66
CA GLN A 3 16.21 -32.08 8.54
C GLN A 3 15.52 -31.47 9.77
N LEU A 4 14.27 -31.06 9.64
CA LEU A 4 13.47 -30.52 10.75
C LEU A 4 12.99 -31.63 11.68
N ALA A 5 12.59 -32.79 11.12
CA ALA A 5 12.27 -33.98 11.91
C ALA A 5 13.49 -34.50 12.69
N ALA A 6 14.68 -34.47 12.08
CA ALA A 6 15.94 -34.80 12.73
C ALA A 6 16.31 -33.82 13.87
N ALA A 7 15.85 -32.56 13.78
CA ALA A 7 15.99 -31.52 14.82
C ALA A 7 14.90 -31.60 15.90
N GLY A 8 14.03 -32.62 15.87
CA GLY A 8 12.94 -32.78 16.84
C GLY A 8 11.77 -31.81 16.67
N VAL A 9 11.66 -31.14 15.52
CA VAL A 9 10.56 -30.23 15.21
C VAL A 9 9.37 -31.06 14.74
N ASP A 10 8.23 -30.94 15.41
CA ASP A 10 6.99 -31.59 14.99
C ASP A 10 6.51 -30.99 13.66
N THR A 11 6.59 -31.77 12.60
CA THR A 11 6.13 -31.43 11.25
C THR A 11 4.76 -32.05 10.92
N GLY A 12 4.12 -32.66 11.91
CA GLY A 12 2.82 -33.30 11.77
C GLY A 12 1.63 -32.34 11.99
N GLY A 13 0.47 -32.73 11.49
CA GLY A 13 -0.76 -32.00 11.66
C GLY A 13 -0.85 -30.69 10.85
N TRP A 14 -1.89 -29.89 11.12
CA TRP A 14 -2.12 -28.62 10.41
C TRP A 14 -1.10 -27.54 10.75
N TRP A 15 -0.36 -27.68 11.84
CA TRP A 15 0.78 -26.80 12.21
C TRP A 15 2.09 -27.18 11.52
N GLY A 16 2.16 -28.36 10.92
CA GLY A 16 3.39 -28.87 10.29
C GLY A 16 3.89 -27.98 9.15
N TRP A 17 2.99 -27.34 8.42
CA TRP A 17 3.36 -26.39 7.37
C TRP A 17 4.04 -25.14 7.91
N ILE A 18 3.72 -24.68 9.12
CA ILE A 18 4.36 -23.56 9.78
C ILE A 18 5.78 -23.96 10.24
N ASN A 19 5.90 -25.17 10.78
CA ASN A 19 7.15 -25.70 11.30
C ASN A 19 8.12 -26.16 10.20
N SER A 20 7.60 -26.54 9.01
CA SER A 20 8.45 -27.00 7.89
C SER A 20 9.28 -25.89 7.21
N GLY A 21 9.20 -24.68 7.72
CA GLY A 21 9.88 -23.52 7.18
C GLY A 21 9.06 -22.86 6.04
N ILE A 22 8.78 -21.58 6.19
CA ILE A 22 8.10 -20.80 5.17
C ILE A 22 9.15 -20.21 4.23
N ALA A 23 9.04 -20.50 2.93
CA ALA A 23 9.92 -19.89 1.95
C ALA A 23 9.67 -18.36 1.89
N ALA A 24 10.72 -17.58 1.63
CA ALA A 24 10.62 -16.12 1.53
C ALA A 24 9.50 -15.65 0.57
N ALA A 25 9.28 -16.38 -0.53
CA ALA A 25 8.19 -16.11 -1.46
C ALA A 25 6.78 -16.31 -0.84
N GLN A 26 6.63 -17.26 0.08
CA GLN A 26 5.36 -17.50 0.77
C GLN A 26 5.06 -16.41 1.80
N VAL A 27 6.10 -15.84 2.41
CA VAL A 27 5.94 -14.73 3.34
C VAL A 27 5.36 -13.50 2.64
N GLN A 28 5.71 -13.27 1.40
CA GLN A 28 5.16 -12.19 0.59
C GLN A 28 3.64 -12.34 0.36
N SER A 29 3.10 -13.57 0.44
CA SER A 29 1.66 -13.83 0.34
C SER A 29 0.87 -13.26 1.52
N PHE A 30 1.51 -12.95 2.67
CA PHE A 30 0.86 -12.26 3.77
C PHE A 30 0.36 -10.87 3.38
N ASN A 31 1.14 -10.13 2.57
CA ASN A 31 0.71 -8.84 2.04
C ASN A 31 -0.60 -8.99 1.26
N ALA A 32 -0.65 -9.90 0.27
CA ALA A 32 -1.85 -10.13 -0.53
C ALA A 32 -3.04 -10.57 0.33
N GLY A 33 -2.82 -11.47 1.30
CA GLY A 33 -3.85 -11.91 2.24
C GLY A 33 -4.40 -10.76 3.09
N PHE A 34 -3.53 -9.92 3.63
CA PHE A 34 -3.95 -8.76 4.41
C PHE A 34 -4.67 -7.72 3.55
N ILE A 35 -4.26 -7.47 2.30
CA ILE A 35 -4.99 -6.59 1.39
C ILE A 35 -6.41 -7.09 1.20
N LEU A 36 -6.62 -8.38 0.92
CA LEU A 36 -7.96 -8.97 0.73
C LEU A 36 -8.85 -8.80 1.95
N ILE A 37 -8.29 -8.92 3.15
CA ILE A 37 -9.04 -8.80 4.41
C ILE A 37 -9.30 -7.33 4.74
N PHE A 38 -8.27 -6.50 4.68
CA PHE A 38 -8.32 -5.13 5.22
C PHE A 38 -8.83 -4.10 4.21
N ALA A 39 -8.71 -4.31 2.89
CA ALA A 39 -9.21 -3.34 1.92
C ALA A 39 -10.72 -3.05 2.06
N PRO A 40 -11.62 -4.04 2.19
CA PRO A 40 -13.04 -3.75 2.43
C PRO A 40 -13.29 -3.08 3.78
N ILE A 41 -12.51 -3.41 4.81
CA ILE A 41 -12.59 -2.79 6.14
C ILE A 41 -12.21 -1.31 6.05
N PHE A 42 -11.11 -0.99 5.37
CA PHE A 42 -10.68 0.39 5.17
C PHE A 42 -11.64 1.18 4.30
N ALA A 43 -12.20 0.57 3.24
CA ALA A 43 -13.23 1.20 2.43
C ALA A 43 -14.46 1.58 3.27
N ALA A 44 -14.93 0.66 4.13
CA ALA A 44 -16.02 0.92 5.05
C ALA A 44 -15.66 2.00 6.09
N LEU A 45 -14.42 1.98 6.62
CA LEU A 45 -13.91 2.96 7.58
C LEU A 45 -13.93 4.37 6.97
N TRP A 46 -13.37 4.56 5.78
CA TRP A 46 -13.35 5.86 5.13
C TRP A 46 -14.75 6.35 4.78
N ALA A 47 -15.63 5.48 4.30
CA ALA A 47 -17.03 5.83 4.07
C ALA A 47 -17.76 6.24 5.37
N PHE A 48 -17.46 5.58 6.48
CA PHE A 48 -18.04 5.91 7.78
C PHE A 48 -17.51 7.25 8.33
N LEU A 49 -16.19 7.49 8.29
CA LEU A 49 -15.60 8.75 8.71
C LEU A 49 -16.07 9.91 7.83
N GLY A 50 -16.16 9.71 6.50
CA GLY A 50 -16.67 10.71 5.58
C GLY A 50 -18.10 11.13 5.90
N ARG A 51 -19.00 10.17 6.18
CA ARG A 51 -20.39 10.48 6.60
C ARG A 51 -20.47 11.28 7.92
N ARG A 52 -19.45 11.17 8.77
CA ARG A 52 -19.39 11.92 10.05
C ARG A 52 -18.63 13.24 9.93
N GLY A 53 -18.11 13.58 8.76
CA GLY A 53 -17.24 14.76 8.59
C GLY A 53 -15.92 14.68 9.34
N MET A 54 -15.46 13.45 9.66
CA MET A 54 -14.23 13.17 10.41
C MET A 54 -13.15 12.55 9.49
N ASP A 55 -13.36 12.57 8.18
CA ASP A 55 -12.39 12.01 7.23
C ASP A 55 -11.11 12.86 7.24
N PRO A 56 -9.93 12.28 7.56
CA PRO A 56 -8.68 13.00 7.50
C PRO A 56 -8.38 13.44 6.06
N ASP A 57 -7.75 14.59 5.92
CA ASP A 57 -7.32 15.05 4.60
C ASP A 57 -6.27 14.09 3.98
N PRO A 58 -6.08 14.13 2.65
CA PRO A 58 -5.15 13.22 1.96
C PRO A 58 -3.73 13.27 2.51
N THR A 59 -3.23 14.46 2.84
CA THR A 59 -1.87 14.64 3.38
C THR A 59 -1.72 13.97 4.75
N MET A 60 -2.76 14.05 5.59
CA MET A 60 -2.77 13.38 6.88
C MET A 60 -2.81 11.85 6.73
N LYS A 61 -3.59 11.33 5.79
CA LYS A 61 -3.61 9.89 5.47
C LYS A 61 -2.23 9.41 5.02
N PHE A 62 -1.53 10.18 4.19
CA PHE A 62 -0.15 9.89 3.81
C PHE A 62 0.78 9.85 5.02
N GLY A 63 0.69 10.82 5.91
CA GLY A 63 1.48 10.85 7.14
C GLY A 63 1.24 9.64 8.02
N LEU A 64 -0.02 9.24 8.22
CA LEU A 64 -0.39 8.05 8.99
C LEU A 64 0.13 6.76 8.35
N GLY A 65 0.05 6.62 7.04
CA GLY A 65 0.59 5.47 6.32
C GLY A 65 2.12 5.35 6.47
N LEU A 66 2.84 6.46 6.35
CA LEU A 66 4.30 6.51 6.55
C LEU A 66 4.69 6.20 8.00
N LEU A 67 3.97 6.74 8.99
CA LEU A 67 4.18 6.39 10.40
C LEU A 67 4.02 4.88 10.62
N GLN A 68 2.98 4.30 10.04
CA GLN A 68 2.69 2.88 10.19
C GLN A 68 3.76 2.00 9.54
N ALA A 69 4.27 2.40 8.37
CA ALA A 69 5.41 1.74 7.73
C ALA A 69 6.68 1.84 8.59
N GLY A 70 6.97 3.03 9.14
CA GLY A 70 8.09 3.24 10.06
C GLY A 70 7.98 2.39 11.33
N LEU A 71 6.79 2.30 11.93
CA LEU A 71 6.51 1.44 13.08
C LEU A 71 6.72 -0.04 12.74
N GLY A 72 6.35 -0.49 11.54
CA GLY A 72 6.59 -1.85 11.09
C GLY A 72 8.08 -2.22 11.12
N PHE A 73 8.95 -1.34 10.62
CA PHE A 73 10.40 -1.54 10.72
C PHE A 73 10.90 -1.53 12.17
N MET A 74 10.34 -0.66 13.04
CA MET A 74 10.69 -0.63 14.45
C MET A 74 10.29 -1.90 15.20
N VAL A 75 9.20 -2.56 14.83
CA VAL A 75 8.82 -3.87 15.36
C VAL A 75 9.90 -4.91 15.07
N VAL A 76 10.48 -4.90 13.87
CA VAL A 76 11.59 -5.81 13.53
C VAL A 76 12.83 -5.49 14.35
N VAL A 77 13.18 -4.21 14.51
CA VAL A 77 14.31 -3.78 15.36
C VAL A 77 14.14 -4.25 16.80
N TRP A 78 12.94 -4.05 17.37
CA TRP A 78 12.63 -4.50 18.72
C TRP A 78 12.69 -6.02 18.85
N SER A 79 12.26 -6.75 17.83
CA SER A 79 12.22 -8.21 17.84
C SER A 79 13.61 -8.86 17.83
N ALA A 80 14.66 -8.14 17.50
CA ALA A 80 16.03 -8.63 17.62
C ALA A 80 16.38 -9.05 19.07
N GLY A 81 15.75 -8.41 20.07
CA GLY A 81 15.83 -8.81 21.47
C GLY A 81 15.13 -10.13 21.81
N LEU A 82 14.31 -10.66 20.91
CA LEU A 82 13.60 -11.93 21.03
C LEU A 82 14.27 -13.05 20.23
N ALA A 83 15.45 -12.78 19.63
CA ALA A 83 16.18 -13.77 18.87
C ALA A 83 16.64 -14.93 19.76
N ASP A 84 16.53 -16.15 19.24
CA ASP A 84 17.00 -17.36 19.90
C ASP A 84 18.54 -17.49 19.85
N ALA A 85 19.08 -18.55 20.44
CA ALA A 85 20.51 -18.84 20.42
C ALA A 85 21.08 -19.06 18.99
N SER A 86 20.22 -19.26 18.00
CA SER A 86 20.56 -19.37 16.58
C SER A 86 20.32 -18.06 15.80
N PHE A 87 20.11 -16.94 16.50
CA PHE A 87 19.80 -15.63 15.94
C PHE A 87 18.52 -15.58 15.07
N ARG A 88 17.55 -16.45 15.36
CA ARG A 88 16.26 -16.51 14.66
C ARG A 88 15.20 -15.74 15.43
N VAL A 89 14.43 -14.94 14.69
CA VAL A 89 13.32 -14.15 15.23
C VAL A 89 12.00 -14.89 15.00
N PRO A 90 11.03 -14.84 15.95
CA PRO A 90 9.74 -15.49 15.80
C PRO A 90 8.99 -15.02 14.52
N LEU A 91 8.42 -15.95 13.77
CA LEU A 91 7.68 -15.67 12.53
C LEU A 91 6.51 -14.70 12.73
N MET A 92 5.91 -14.68 13.92
CA MET A 92 4.83 -13.77 14.27
C MET A 92 5.22 -12.29 14.09
N VAL A 93 6.48 -11.95 14.34
CA VAL A 93 7.01 -10.59 14.13
C VAL A 93 6.93 -10.19 12.67
N LEU A 94 7.25 -11.12 11.79
CA LEU A 94 7.17 -10.91 10.35
C LEU A 94 5.72 -10.72 9.89
N GLY A 95 4.79 -11.51 10.46
CA GLY A 95 3.36 -11.30 10.26
C GLY A 95 2.89 -9.90 10.70
N LEU A 96 3.36 -9.44 11.85
CA LEU A 96 3.05 -8.09 12.36
C LEU A 96 3.67 -6.99 11.49
N LEU A 97 4.90 -7.17 11.00
CA LEU A 97 5.53 -6.27 10.04
C LEU A 97 4.68 -6.12 8.79
N TYR A 98 4.30 -7.26 8.17
CA TYR A 98 3.47 -7.25 6.97
C TYR A 98 2.09 -6.64 7.22
N LEU A 99 1.49 -6.89 8.38
CA LEU A 99 0.22 -6.27 8.77
C LEU A 99 0.34 -4.74 8.81
N LEU A 100 1.36 -4.22 9.48
CA LEU A 100 1.59 -2.77 9.60
C LEU A 100 1.90 -2.14 8.24
N HIS A 101 2.73 -2.78 7.43
CA HIS A 101 3.08 -2.27 6.11
C HIS A 101 1.87 -2.28 5.18
N THR A 102 1.11 -3.38 5.12
CA THR A 102 -0.08 -3.50 4.27
C THR A 102 -1.17 -2.51 4.66
N THR A 103 -1.43 -2.37 5.97
CA THR A 103 -2.40 -1.38 6.42
C THR A 103 -1.91 0.05 6.17
N GLY A 104 -0.61 0.33 6.32
CA GLY A 104 0.01 1.60 5.90
C GLY A 104 -0.15 1.86 4.40
N GLU A 105 0.03 0.86 3.56
CA GLU A 105 -0.18 0.95 2.12
C GLU A 105 -1.64 1.28 1.76
N LEU A 106 -2.62 0.73 2.49
CA LEU A 106 -4.04 1.05 2.31
C LEU A 106 -4.39 2.50 2.68
N PHE A 107 -3.58 3.17 3.49
CA PHE A 107 -3.67 4.62 3.69
C PHE A 107 -3.14 5.42 2.51
N LEU A 108 -2.12 4.93 1.80
CA LEU A 108 -1.37 5.66 0.78
C LEU A 108 -1.93 5.47 -0.62
N SER A 109 -2.03 4.23 -1.07
CA SER A 109 -2.26 3.91 -2.49
C SER A 109 -3.63 4.34 -3.01
N PRO A 110 -4.75 4.04 -2.35
CA PRO A 110 -6.06 4.47 -2.82
C PRO A 110 -6.21 6.00 -2.80
N VAL A 111 -5.63 6.65 -1.79
CA VAL A 111 -5.69 8.10 -1.64
C VAL A 111 -4.86 8.78 -2.72
N GLY A 112 -3.61 8.33 -2.93
CA GLY A 112 -2.73 8.90 -3.95
C GLY A 112 -3.31 8.79 -5.36
N LEU A 113 -3.83 7.62 -5.74
CA LEU A 113 -4.49 7.44 -7.03
C LEU A 113 -5.74 8.31 -7.19
N SER A 114 -6.55 8.43 -6.13
CA SER A 114 -7.74 9.29 -6.14
C SER A 114 -7.37 10.77 -6.31
N GLU A 115 -6.36 11.26 -5.58
CA GLU A 115 -5.94 12.65 -5.68
C GLU A 115 -5.31 12.98 -7.04
N ILE A 116 -4.53 12.08 -7.63
CA ILE A 116 -4.01 12.25 -8.99
C ILE A 116 -5.15 12.43 -9.98
N THR A 117 -6.18 11.58 -9.93
CA THR A 117 -7.32 11.68 -10.84
C THR A 117 -8.14 12.94 -10.65
N LYS A 118 -8.32 13.40 -9.40
CA LYS A 118 -9.11 14.60 -9.09
C LYS A 118 -8.38 15.90 -9.44
N LEU A 119 -7.06 15.96 -9.22
CA LEU A 119 -6.27 17.18 -9.38
C LEU A 119 -5.69 17.33 -10.78
N SER A 120 -5.66 16.27 -11.59
CA SER A 120 -5.12 16.30 -12.94
C SER A 120 -6.17 16.76 -13.95
N LEU A 121 -5.75 17.54 -14.94
CA LEU A 121 -6.56 17.83 -16.10
C LEU A 121 -6.86 16.53 -16.88
N ALA A 122 -8.07 16.39 -17.42
CA ALA A 122 -8.51 15.19 -18.14
C ALA A 122 -7.53 14.77 -19.27
N SER A 123 -6.91 15.75 -19.93
CA SER A 123 -5.96 15.53 -21.04
C SER A 123 -4.64 14.91 -20.61
N VAL A 124 -4.25 15.03 -19.33
CA VAL A 124 -2.93 14.57 -18.81
C VAL A 124 -3.04 13.54 -17.70
N VAL A 125 -4.25 13.16 -17.30
CA VAL A 125 -4.46 12.21 -16.18
C VAL A 125 -3.75 10.88 -16.41
N SER A 126 -3.79 10.34 -17.63
CA SER A 126 -3.09 9.09 -17.97
C SER A 126 -1.58 9.21 -17.84
N PHE A 127 -1.01 10.36 -18.20
CA PHE A 127 0.41 10.64 -18.01
C PHE A 127 0.76 10.71 -16.52
N MET A 128 -0.03 11.41 -15.71
CA MET A 128 0.18 11.50 -14.26
C MET A 128 0.07 10.14 -13.59
N MET A 129 -0.84 9.28 -14.02
CA MET A 129 -0.94 7.89 -13.56
C MET A 129 0.31 7.09 -13.94
N ALA A 130 0.84 7.27 -15.16
CA ALA A 130 2.09 6.62 -15.57
C ALA A 130 3.28 7.06 -14.69
N VAL A 131 3.36 8.34 -14.33
CA VAL A 131 4.38 8.88 -13.41
C VAL A 131 4.25 8.23 -12.02
N TRP A 132 3.03 8.04 -11.52
CA TRP A 132 2.79 7.32 -10.26
C TRP A 132 3.34 5.89 -10.29
N PHE A 133 3.04 5.13 -11.34
CA PHE A 133 3.56 3.77 -11.47
C PHE A 133 5.08 3.74 -11.69
N LEU A 134 5.62 4.73 -12.41
CA LEU A 134 7.07 4.87 -12.56
C LEU A 134 7.75 5.13 -11.22
N SER A 135 7.16 5.98 -10.36
CA SER A 135 7.69 6.22 -9.01
C SER A 135 7.70 4.95 -8.16
N SER A 136 6.66 4.11 -8.29
CA SER A 136 6.60 2.80 -7.64
C SER A 136 7.69 1.84 -8.16
N ALA A 137 7.94 1.83 -9.46
CA ALA A 137 9.02 1.02 -10.05
C ALA A 137 10.41 1.47 -9.56
N ILE A 138 10.65 2.78 -9.48
CA ILE A 138 11.89 3.34 -8.92
C ILE A 138 12.03 2.96 -7.44
N ALA A 139 10.94 3.06 -6.66
CA ALA A 139 10.95 2.68 -5.26
C ALA A 139 11.29 1.20 -5.06
N GLN A 140 10.78 0.30 -5.91
CA GLN A 140 11.13 -1.12 -5.88
C GLN A 140 12.62 -1.35 -6.19
N TYR A 141 13.17 -0.63 -7.18
CA TYR A 141 14.59 -0.71 -7.52
C TYR A 141 15.47 -0.25 -6.35
N VAL A 142 15.17 0.91 -5.76
CA VAL A 142 15.88 1.44 -4.59
C VAL A 142 15.72 0.50 -3.38
N GLY A 143 14.51 -0.05 -3.18
CA GLY A 143 14.25 -1.04 -2.13
C GLY A 143 15.12 -2.30 -2.28
N GLY A 144 15.29 -2.80 -3.50
CA GLY A 144 16.17 -3.92 -3.81
C GLY A 144 17.64 -3.60 -3.50
N TRP A 145 18.10 -2.40 -3.83
CA TRP A 145 19.44 -1.93 -3.49
C TRP A 145 19.66 -1.82 -1.96
N ILE A 146 18.71 -1.24 -1.24
CA ILE A 146 18.74 -1.15 0.23
C ILE A 146 18.73 -2.56 0.86
N ALA A 147 17.91 -3.47 0.33
CA ALA A 147 17.87 -4.86 0.80
C ALA A 147 19.24 -5.55 0.62
N GLY A 148 19.99 -5.21 -0.43
CA GLY A 148 21.36 -5.65 -0.64
C GLY A 148 22.32 -5.21 0.47
N LEU A 149 22.10 -4.03 1.06
CA LEU A 149 22.92 -3.54 2.19
C LEU A 149 22.65 -4.33 3.50
N ALA A 150 21.44 -4.86 3.67
CA ALA A 150 21.08 -5.72 4.77
C ALA A 150 21.50 -7.19 4.53
N GLY A 151 21.87 -7.53 3.29
CA GLY A 151 22.30 -8.85 2.88
C GLY A 151 23.64 -9.24 3.52
N THR A 152 23.77 -10.53 3.80
CA THR A 152 25.03 -11.12 4.28
C THR A 152 25.51 -12.19 3.30
N GLU A 153 26.80 -12.50 3.36
CA GLU A 153 27.37 -13.55 2.53
C GLU A 153 26.69 -14.89 2.81
N THR A 154 26.20 -15.51 1.74
CA THR A 154 25.60 -16.85 1.79
C THR A 154 26.40 -17.81 0.91
N VAL A 155 26.69 -18.99 1.43
CA VAL A 155 27.31 -20.07 0.67
C VAL A 155 26.38 -21.27 0.70
N GLY A 156 25.99 -21.75 -0.47
CA GLY A 156 25.05 -22.86 -0.56
C GLY A 156 23.66 -22.59 0.02
N GLY A 157 23.25 -21.30 0.09
CA GLY A 157 21.98 -20.88 0.67
C GLY A 157 21.96 -20.79 2.20
N GLN A 158 23.12 -20.94 2.86
CA GLN A 158 23.27 -20.75 4.30
C GLN A 158 24.02 -19.46 4.58
N VAL A 159 23.55 -18.72 5.58
CA VAL A 159 24.20 -17.51 6.07
C VAL A 159 25.47 -17.91 6.83
N LEU A 160 26.64 -17.37 6.44
CA LEU A 160 27.92 -17.71 7.04
C LEU A 160 28.03 -17.22 8.48
N ASP A 161 27.54 -16.03 8.77
CA ASP A 161 27.54 -15.46 10.13
C ASP A 161 26.12 -14.93 10.45
N PRO A 162 25.29 -15.73 11.16
CA PRO A 162 23.95 -15.33 11.54
C PRO A 162 23.91 -14.13 12.50
N ALA A 163 24.92 -13.95 13.35
CA ALA A 163 24.97 -12.82 14.27
C ALA A 163 25.20 -11.51 13.52
N LEU A 164 26.15 -11.50 12.59
CA LEU A 164 26.42 -10.34 11.73
C LEU A 164 25.24 -10.05 10.82
N ALA A 165 24.57 -11.08 10.30
CA ALA A 165 23.36 -10.95 9.49
C ALA A 165 22.22 -10.25 10.23
N LEU A 166 21.98 -10.67 11.47
CA LEU A 166 20.97 -10.04 12.31
C LEU A 166 21.33 -8.58 12.60
N GLN A 167 22.59 -8.31 12.95
CA GLN A 167 23.05 -6.96 13.28
C GLN A 167 22.91 -6.00 12.10
N SER A 168 23.39 -6.38 10.90
CA SER A 168 23.29 -5.55 9.70
C SER A 168 21.83 -5.30 9.29
N SER A 169 20.99 -6.33 9.37
CA SER A 169 19.55 -6.19 9.09
C SER A 169 18.89 -5.22 10.08
N VAL A 170 19.16 -5.34 11.37
CA VAL A 170 18.61 -4.45 12.41
C VAL A 170 19.03 -3.00 12.18
N GLU A 171 20.29 -2.77 11.78
CA GLU A 171 20.78 -1.41 11.52
C GLU A 171 20.08 -0.77 10.34
N VAL A 172 19.90 -1.49 9.22
CA VAL A 172 19.17 -1.01 8.05
C VAL A 172 17.69 -0.76 8.40
N PHE A 173 17.04 -1.69 9.07
CA PHE A 173 15.62 -1.52 9.46
C PHE A 173 15.43 -0.39 10.47
N ARG A 174 16.38 -0.15 11.35
CA ARG A 174 16.38 1.00 12.27
C ARG A 174 16.45 2.31 11.50
N MET A 175 17.35 2.40 10.53
CA MET A 175 17.47 3.57 9.67
C MET A 175 16.16 3.83 8.91
N LEU A 176 15.59 2.80 8.26
CA LEU A 176 14.33 2.90 7.53
C LEU A 176 13.16 3.28 8.47
N GLY A 177 13.14 2.70 9.67
CA GLY A 177 12.14 3.02 10.69
C GLY A 177 12.17 4.50 11.09
N TYR A 178 13.34 5.05 11.39
CA TYR A 178 13.48 6.47 11.73
C TYR A 178 13.11 7.39 10.55
N TRP A 179 13.50 7.05 9.32
CA TRP A 179 13.11 7.81 8.15
C TRP A 179 11.60 7.77 7.91
N GLY A 180 10.97 6.59 8.06
CA GLY A 180 9.52 6.43 7.93
C GLY A 180 8.75 7.22 8.99
N LEU A 181 9.17 7.12 10.26
CA LEU A 181 8.56 7.88 11.36
C LEU A 181 8.75 9.39 11.17
N GLY A 182 9.97 9.84 10.84
CA GLY A 182 10.26 11.24 10.59
C GLY A 182 9.43 11.81 9.45
N ALA A 183 9.39 11.13 8.31
CA ALA A 183 8.57 11.53 7.17
C ALA A 183 7.09 11.56 7.53
N GLY A 184 6.57 10.54 8.24
CA GLY A 184 5.20 10.50 8.71
C GLY A 184 4.82 11.69 9.57
N VAL A 185 5.66 12.05 10.53
CA VAL A 185 5.47 13.25 11.38
C VAL A 185 5.47 14.52 10.54
N VAL A 186 6.42 14.66 9.60
CA VAL A 186 6.50 15.82 8.71
C VAL A 186 5.20 15.97 7.89
N PHE A 187 4.68 14.89 7.31
CA PHE A 187 3.43 14.93 6.55
C PHE A 187 2.23 15.27 7.42
N ILE A 188 2.16 14.77 8.65
CA ILE A 188 1.09 15.13 9.59
C ILE A 188 1.15 16.61 9.95
N VAL A 189 2.34 17.13 10.27
CA VAL A 189 2.52 18.55 10.56
C VAL A 189 2.15 19.40 9.35
N LEU A 190 2.60 19.00 8.15
CA LEU A 190 2.28 19.67 6.90
C LEU A 190 0.77 19.71 6.62
N SER A 191 0.05 18.63 6.96
CA SER A 191 -1.41 18.56 6.84
C SER A 191 -2.12 19.71 7.56
N PHE A 192 -1.68 20.07 8.78
CA PHE A 192 -2.27 21.19 9.51
C PHE A 192 -2.02 22.53 8.82
N PHE A 193 -0.88 22.73 8.18
CA PHE A 193 -0.59 23.96 7.43
C PHE A 193 -1.37 24.03 6.12
N ILE A 194 -1.41 22.93 5.36
CA ILE A 194 -2.11 22.86 4.07
C ILE A 194 -3.62 23.02 4.24
N LYS A 195 -4.19 22.46 5.31
CA LYS A 195 -5.62 22.56 5.60
C LYS A 195 -6.09 24.04 5.69
N GLY A 196 -5.22 24.92 6.17
CA GLY A 196 -5.48 26.37 6.18
C GLY A 196 -5.50 27.02 4.79
N TRP A 197 -4.79 26.46 3.80
CA TRP A 197 -4.69 27.00 2.45
C TRP A 197 -5.70 26.40 1.48
N ALA A 198 -6.15 25.16 1.73
CA ALA A 198 -7.06 24.41 0.89
C ALA A 198 -8.55 24.79 1.07
N HIS A 199 -8.86 26.00 1.54
CA HIS A 199 -10.23 26.49 1.70
C HIS A 199 -10.95 26.49 0.35
N GLY A 200 -11.71 25.44 0.07
CA GLY A 200 -12.56 25.31 -1.11
C GLY A 200 -12.41 24.06 -1.96
N VAL A 201 -11.27 23.35 -1.89
CA VAL A 201 -11.04 22.16 -2.72
C VAL A 201 -11.61 20.89 -2.05
N SER A 202 -11.65 20.85 -0.73
CA SER A 202 -12.19 19.72 0.04
C SER A 202 -13.71 19.66 0.15
N ALA A 203 -14.42 20.72 -0.23
CA ALA A 203 -15.88 20.81 -0.18
C ALA A 203 -16.55 20.33 -1.49
N GLY A 204 -15.79 19.93 -2.48
CA GLY A 204 -16.27 19.52 -3.78
C GLY A 204 -16.67 18.04 -3.87
N HIS A 205 -17.63 17.60 -3.07
CA HIS A 205 -18.60 16.63 -3.56
C HIS A 205 -19.58 17.40 -4.47
N GLY A 206 -19.07 17.97 -5.56
CA GLY A 206 -19.91 18.28 -6.69
C GLY A 206 -20.59 16.99 -7.13
N PRO A 207 -21.86 17.03 -7.58
CA PRO A 207 -22.51 15.86 -8.12
C PRO A 207 -21.56 15.24 -9.15
N SER A 208 -21.33 13.94 -9.04
CA SER A 208 -20.58 13.19 -10.03
C SER A 208 -21.07 13.65 -11.40
N PRO A 209 -20.20 14.02 -12.36
CA PRO A 209 -20.67 14.31 -13.70
C PRO A 209 -21.53 13.11 -14.07
N GLU A 210 -22.82 13.36 -14.33
CA GLU A 210 -23.71 12.32 -14.83
C GLU A 210 -22.97 11.63 -15.97
N PRO A 211 -22.94 10.29 -15.99
CA PRO A 211 -22.40 9.61 -17.15
C PRO A 211 -23.10 10.24 -18.34
N ILE A 212 -22.33 10.82 -19.25
CA ILE A 212 -22.85 11.29 -20.51
C ILE A 212 -23.41 10.02 -21.16
N ALA A 213 -24.66 9.72 -20.86
CA ALA A 213 -25.41 8.71 -21.60
C ALA A 213 -25.26 9.14 -23.05
N PRO A 214 -24.81 8.28 -23.97
CA PRO A 214 -24.84 8.62 -25.38
C PRO A 214 -26.27 9.01 -25.65
N THR A 215 -26.47 10.28 -25.91
CA THR A 215 -27.79 10.82 -26.24
C THR A 215 -28.18 10.19 -27.57
N LEU A 216 -28.97 9.13 -27.50
CA LEU A 216 -29.69 8.58 -28.67
C LEU A 216 -30.67 9.59 -29.24
N ASP A 217 -30.76 10.78 -28.67
CA ASP A 217 -31.59 11.87 -29.12
C ASP A 217 -31.08 12.54 -30.41
N GLY A 218 -29.76 12.45 -30.70
CA GLY A 218 -29.22 12.93 -31.97
C GLY A 218 -29.73 12.15 -33.19
N GLU A 219 -30.05 10.87 -33.04
CA GLU A 219 -30.59 10.04 -34.12
C GLU A 219 -32.14 10.19 -34.25
N ARG A 220 -32.82 10.54 -33.17
CA ARG A 220 -34.30 10.73 -33.24
C ARG A 220 -34.70 12.06 -33.83
N GLN A 221 -33.87 13.09 -33.83
CA GLN A 221 -34.13 14.35 -34.49
C GLN A 221 -33.87 14.31 -36.00
N ALA A 222 -33.11 13.33 -36.49
CA ALA A 222 -32.83 13.16 -37.92
C ALA A 222 -34.02 12.56 -38.70
N VAL A 223 -35.03 12.01 -38.02
CA VAL A 223 -36.23 11.45 -38.67
C VAL A 223 -37.48 12.11 -38.10
N ASN A 224 -37.68 13.39 -38.43
CA ASN A 224 -38.95 14.03 -38.21
C ASN A 224 -39.89 13.64 -39.35
N PRO A 225 -40.97 12.88 -39.08
CA PRO A 225 -41.93 12.47 -40.15
C PRO A 225 -42.62 13.62 -40.83
N GLN A 226 -42.53 14.84 -40.33
CA GLN A 226 -43.15 16.01 -40.92
C GLN A 226 -42.36 16.60 -42.09
N THR A 227 -41.04 16.38 -42.17
CA THR A 227 -40.25 16.82 -43.31
C THR A 227 -40.42 15.94 -44.57
N LEU A 228 -40.96 14.74 -44.39
CA LEU A 228 -41.26 13.84 -45.53
C LEU A 228 -42.63 14.10 -46.16
N ARG A 229 -43.43 15.03 -45.63
CA ARG A 229 -44.77 15.30 -46.12
C ARG A 229 -44.84 16.48 -47.09
N ASP A 230 -43.87 17.39 -47.02
CA ASP A 230 -43.85 18.58 -47.89
C ASP A 230 -43.29 18.36 -49.28
N ASP A 231 -42.60 17.23 -49.53
CA ASP A 231 -42.06 16.91 -50.86
C ASP A 231 -43.03 16.19 -51.81
N ARG A 232 -44.34 16.03 -51.45
CA ARG A 232 -45.29 15.34 -52.25
C ARG A 232 -46.42 16.27 -52.83
N THR A 233 -46.28 17.59 -52.67
CA THR A 233 -47.28 18.55 -53.18
C THR A 233 -46.62 19.71 -53.95
N SER A 234 -45.66 19.39 -54.82
CA SER A 234 -45.18 20.30 -55.85
C SER A 234 -45.05 19.56 -57.17
#